data_85d03715af8b6c0ece58bddd8b0acdb5
#
_entry.id   85d03715af8b6c0ece58bddd8b0acdb5
#
_cell.length_a   1.000
_cell.length_b   1.000
_cell.length_c   1.000
_cell.angle_alpha   90.00
_cell.angle_beta   90.00
_cell.angle_gamma   90.00
#
_symmetry.space_group_name_H-M   'P 1'
#
loop_
_entity.id
_entity.type
_entity.pdbx_description
1 polymer ?
#
loop_
_entity_poly.entity_id
_entity_poly.type
_entity_poly.pdbx_seq_one_letter_code
_entity_poly.pdbx_strand_id
1 'polypeptide(L)'
;MYGYQQRAVGLVELLVILTLLAILMAIAVPNFSNHIQRTQQATHVNELLTALHFSRAEAVARRTTVSLCDGIDDCGSRRWQNQLIIFADHNRNGRVDEGEPILRTLHIASTYSWHWSNFRAQNHISFKSNGMTHSLNGTFTLCREATAVRSIVVNVAGRTRLDTPNDNARCE
;
A
#
# COMPACT_ATOMS: atom_id res chain seq x y z
N MET A 1 48.72 42.39 -9.96
CA MET A 1 47.75 42.34 -8.83
C MET A 1 46.39 42.73 -9.38
N TYR A 2 45.50 41.75 -9.57
CA TYR A 2 44.13 42.02 -10.01
C TYR A 2 43.29 42.26 -8.75
N GLY A 3 42.88 43.53 -8.55
CA GLY A 3 41.99 43.92 -7.47
C GLY A 3 40.58 43.40 -7.74
N TYR A 4 40.10 42.45 -6.95
CA TYR A 4 38.68 42.03 -6.93
C TYR A 4 37.87 43.20 -6.34
N GLN A 5 37.10 43.89 -7.18
CA GLN A 5 36.11 44.83 -6.70
C GLN A 5 34.98 44.05 -6.02
N GLN A 6 34.89 44.13 -4.72
CA GLN A 6 33.74 43.65 -3.94
C GLN A 6 32.56 44.57 -4.22
N ARG A 7 31.58 44.09 -5.01
CA ARG A 7 30.30 44.78 -5.19
C ARG A 7 29.42 44.49 -3.97
N ALA A 8 29.13 45.49 -3.18
CA ALA A 8 28.16 45.41 -2.10
C ALA A 8 26.74 45.23 -2.70
N VAL A 9 26.02 44.21 -2.30
CA VAL A 9 24.63 43.98 -2.68
C VAL A 9 23.75 45.05 -1.99
N GLY A 10 22.96 45.79 -2.75
CA GLY A 10 22.08 46.81 -2.22
C GLY A 10 20.90 46.20 -1.47
N LEU A 11 20.39 46.92 -0.47
CA LEU A 11 19.20 46.49 0.33
C LEU A 11 18.00 46.20 -0.57
N VAL A 12 17.79 46.96 -1.62
CA VAL A 12 16.72 46.79 -2.60
C VAL A 12 16.88 45.47 -3.39
N GLU A 13 18.11 45.15 -3.78
CA GLU A 13 18.41 43.93 -4.52
C GLU A 13 18.12 42.68 -3.65
N LEU A 14 18.49 42.73 -2.36
CA LEU A 14 18.15 41.68 -1.39
C LEU A 14 16.63 41.54 -1.21
N LEU A 15 15.88 42.64 -1.14
CA LEU A 15 14.42 42.61 -1.06
C LEU A 15 13.78 41.98 -2.30
N VAL A 16 14.27 42.30 -3.49
CA VAL A 16 13.78 41.70 -4.74
C VAL A 16 14.03 40.20 -4.78
N ILE A 17 15.23 39.77 -4.38
CA ILE A 17 15.57 38.34 -4.32
C ILE A 17 14.66 37.60 -3.33
N LEU A 18 14.44 38.15 -2.14
CA LEU A 18 13.57 37.54 -1.12
C LEU A 18 12.12 37.45 -1.58
N THR A 19 11.60 38.49 -2.25
CA THR A 19 10.21 38.43 -2.78
C THR A 19 10.05 37.41 -3.88
N LEU A 20 11.00 37.31 -4.82
CA LEU A 20 10.99 36.29 -5.85
C LEU A 20 11.08 34.87 -5.26
N LEU A 21 11.96 34.68 -4.26
CA LEU A 21 12.08 33.40 -3.57
C LEU A 21 10.80 33.01 -2.85
N ALA A 22 10.13 33.96 -2.18
CA ALA A 22 8.86 33.70 -1.52
C ALA A 22 7.75 33.27 -2.50
N ILE A 23 7.67 33.90 -3.67
CA ILE A 23 6.72 33.52 -4.73
C ILE A 23 7.01 32.11 -5.24
N LEU A 24 8.27 31.78 -5.52
CA LEU A 24 8.67 30.44 -5.97
C LEU A 24 8.33 29.37 -4.93
N MET A 25 8.60 29.62 -3.65
CA MET A 25 8.27 28.70 -2.56
C MET A 25 6.77 28.47 -2.40
N ALA A 26 5.95 29.50 -2.58
CA ALA A 26 4.50 29.40 -2.48
C ALA A 26 3.90 28.42 -3.53
N ILE A 27 4.54 28.27 -4.68
CA ILE A 27 4.12 27.37 -5.75
C ILE A 27 4.79 25.99 -5.59
N ALA A 28 6.06 25.96 -5.22
CA ALA A 28 6.86 24.72 -5.17
C ALA A 28 6.43 23.79 -4.03
N VAL A 29 6.17 24.33 -2.84
CA VAL A 29 5.86 23.54 -1.65
C VAL A 29 4.60 22.68 -1.80
N PRO A 30 3.42 23.21 -2.23
CA PRO A 30 2.23 22.38 -2.37
C PRO A 30 2.36 21.32 -3.46
N ASN A 31 3.03 21.63 -4.56
CA ASN A 31 3.25 20.66 -5.64
C ASN A 31 4.15 19.50 -5.19
N PHE A 32 5.19 19.78 -4.42
CA PHE A 32 6.10 18.78 -3.90
C PHE A 32 5.41 17.85 -2.89
N SER A 33 4.60 18.40 -1.99
CA SER A 33 3.80 17.61 -1.04
C SER A 33 2.86 16.63 -1.75
N ASN A 34 2.15 17.08 -2.78
CA ASN A 34 1.27 16.22 -3.57
C ASN A 34 2.04 15.11 -4.30
N HIS A 35 3.25 15.41 -4.79
CA HIS A 35 4.11 14.42 -5.44
C HIS A 35 4.56 13.34 -4.46
N ILE A 36 5.01 13.71 -3.27
CA ILE A 36 5.39 12.75 -2.21
C ILE A 36 4.22 11.83 -1.88
N GLN A 37 3.01 12.37 -1.67
CA GLN A 37 1.83 11.57 -1.34
C GLN A 37 1.49 10.56 -2.44
N ARG A 38 1.55 10.95 -3.72
CA ARG A 38 1.32 10.04 -4.85
C ARG A 38 2.35 8.93 -4.91
N THR A 39 3.61 9.25 -4.63
CA THR A 39 4.70 8.27 -4.59
C THR A 39 4.51 7.27 -3.44
N GLN A 40 4.16 7.73 -2.25
CA GLN A 40 3.85 6.86 -1.11
C GLN A 40 2.66 5.93 -1.40
N GLN A 41 1.57 6.44 -2.00
CA GLN A 41 0.44 5.62 -2.42
C GLN A 41 0.86 4.54 -3.42
N ALA A 42 1.69 4.90 -4.41
CA ALA A 42 2.19 3.94 -5.40
C ALA A 42 3.08 2.86 -4.74
N THR A 43 3.89 3.23 -3.75
CA THR A 43 4.71 2.28 -2.99
C THR A 43 3.82 1.26 -2.28
N HIS A 44 2.81 1.68 -1.50
CA HIS A 44 1.90 0.77 -0.80
C HIS A 44 1.11 -0.13 -1.76
N VAL A 45 0.67 0.41 -2.90
CA VAL A 45 0.02 -0.39 -3.94
C VAL A 45 0.95 -1.48 -4.47
N ASN A 46 2.20 -1.14 -4.79
CA ASN A 46 3.18 -2.09 -5.30
C ASN A 46 3.57 -3.15 -4.26
N GLU A 47 3.66 -2.78 -2.99
CA GLU A 47 3.91 -3.70 -1.88
C GLU A 47 2.80 -4.75 -1.78
N LEU A 48 1.52 -4.33 -1.77
CA LEU A 48 0.40 -5.28 -1.70
C LEU A 48 0.29 -6.13 -2.97
N LEU A 49 0.48 -5.56 -4.16
CA LEU A 49 0.52 -6.32 -5.40
C LEU A 49 1.60 -7.40 -5.37
N THR A 50 2.80 -7.04 -4.90
CA THR A 50 3.91 -7.98 -4.75
C THR A 50 3.57 -9.08 -3.75
N ALA A 51 2.92 -8.75 -2.64
CA ALA A 51 2.46 -9.70 -1.64
C ALA A 51 1.44 -10.70 -2.22
N LEU A 52 0.46 -10.21 -2.97
CA LEU A 52 -0.56 -11.04 -3.62
C LEU A 52 0.06 -11.97 -4.68
N HIS A 53 0.95 -11.44 -5.52
CA HIS A 53 1.65 -12.25 -6.52
C HIS A 53 2.57 -13.28 -5.89
N PHE A 54 3.30 -12.93 -4.83
CA PHE A 54 4.13 -13.84 -4.07
C PHE A 54 3.29 -14.98 -3.46
N SER A 55 2.19 -14.64 -2.77
CA SER A 55 1.29 -15.62 -2.16
C SER A 55 0.74 -16.61 -3.19
N ARG A 56 0.37 -16.11 -4.37
CA ARG A 56 -0.09 -16.92 -5.49
C ARG A 56 1.01 -17.84 -6.02
N ALA A 57 2.21 -17.32 -6.21
CA ALA A 57 3.36 -18.09 -6.71
C ALA A 57 3.77 -19.19 -5.73
N GLU A 58 3.82 -18.88 -4.42
CA GLU A 58 4.12 -19.86 -3.36
C GLU A 58 3.05 -20.96 -3.27
N ALA A 59 1.77 -20.60 -3.42
CA ALA A 59 0.70 -21.60 -3.44
C ALA A 59 0.87 -22.61 -4.58
N VAL A 60 1.23 -22.14 -5.76
CA VAL A 60 1.50 -23.01 -6.93
C VAL A 60 2.78 -23.83 -6.72
N ALA A 61 3.87 -23.21 -6.29
CA ALA A 61 5.16 -23.86 -6.11
C ALA A 61 5.11 -24.94 -5.03
N ARG A 62 4.47 -24.66 -3.89
CA ARG A 62 4.35 -25.59 -2.76
C ARG A 62 3.19 -26.60 -2.91
N ARG A 63 2.35 -26.41 -3.93
CA ARG A 63 1.13 -27.22 -4.14
C ARG A 63 0.20 -27.25 -2.91
N THR A 64 0.17 -26.18 -2.14
CA THR A 64 -0.68 -26.02 -0.95
C THR A 64 -1.45 -24.71 -1.02
N THR A 65 -2.37 -24.49 -0.08
CA THR A 65 -3.01 -23.19 0.06
C THR A 65 -2.03 -22.22 0.74
N VAL A 66 -1.97 -21.01 0.27
CA VAL A 66 -1.23 -19.91 0.89
C VAL A 66 -2.20 -18.76 1.15
N SER A 67 -2.23 -18.30 2.38
CA SER A 67 -3.12 -17.24 2.85
C SER A 67 -2.35 -15.98 3.23
N LEU A 68 -3.02 -14.84 3.07
CA LEU A 68 -2.53 -13.51 3.41
C LEU A 68 -3.58 -12.82 4.27
N CYS A 69 -3.17 -12.26 5.41
CA CYS A 69 -4.06 -11.51 6.30
C CYS A 69 -3.34 -10.42 7.10
N ASP A 70 -4.11 -9.67 7.88
CA ASP A 70 -3.62 -8.70 8.85
C ASP A 70 -3.22 -9.39 10.18
N GLY A 71 -2.13 -8.91 10.79
CA GLY A 71 -1.70 -9.35 12.11
C GLY A 71 -0.55 -10.35 12.12
N ILE A 72 -0.15 -10.75 13.34
CA ILE A 72 0.97 -11.67 13.58
C ILE A 72 0.45 -13.06 13.92
N ASP A 73 -0.61 -13.16 14.74
CA ASP A 73 -1.09 -14.42 15.29
C ASP A 73 -2.57 -14.71 14.97
N ASP A 74 -3.35 -13.70 14.59
CA ASP A 74 -4.76 -13.85 14.27
C ASP A 74 -5.18 -12.94 13.13
N CYS A 75 -5.73 -13.52 12.09
CA CYS A 75 -6.31 -12.81 10.94
C CYS A 75 -7.67 -12.18 11.32
N GLY A 76 -7.66 -11.32 12.33
CA GLY A 76 -8.87 -10.87 13.02
C GLY A 76 -9.68 -9.78 12.30
N SER A 77 -9.07 -9.02 11.36
CA SER A 77 -9.67 -7.81 10.80
C SER A 77 -9.70 -7.81 9.28
N ARG A 78 -10.68 -7.11 8.72
CA ARG A 78 -10.71 -6.71 7.30
C ARG A 78 -10.01 -5.37 7.04
N ARG A 79 -9.69 -4.64 8.10
CA ARG A 79 -8.87 -3.45 8.05
C ARG A 79 -7.43 -3.84 8.38
N TRP A 80 -6.60 -3.91 7.35
CA TRP A 80 -5.22 -4.34 7.43
C TRP A 80 -4.32 -3.13 7.67
N GLN A 81 -3.65 -3.15 8.80
CA GLN A 81 -2.77 -2.06 9.23
C GLN A 81 -1.58 -2.64 10.00
N ASN A 82 -0.49 -1.87 10.08
CA ASN A 82 0.73 -2.23 10.78
C ASN A 82 1.50 -3.39 10.12
N GLN A 83 0.92 -4.58 10.02
CA GLN A 83 1.62 -5.77 9.55
C GLN A 83 0.72 -6.71 8.77
N LEU A 84 1.24 -7.23 7.65
CA LEU A 84 0.63 -8.32 6.89
C LEU A 84 1.50 -9.55 7.00
N ILE A 85 0.88 -10.71 7.10
CA ILE A 85 1.56 -12.01 7.07
C ILE A 85 1.08 -12.85 5.90
N ILE A 86 2.02 -13.59 5.31
CA ILE A 86 1.77 -14.59 4.29
C ILE A 86 2.23 -15.92 4.86
N PHE A 87 1.37 -16.92 4.88
CA PHE A 87 1.64 -18.20 5.50
C PHE A 87 1.06 -19.37 4.69
N ALA A 88 1.65 -20.56 4.90
CA ALA A 88 1.12 -21.80 4.31
C ALA A 88 -0.08 -22.25 5.16
N ASP A 89 -1.25 -22.21 4.59
CA ASP A 89 -2.54 -22.50 5.24
C ASP A 89 -3.00 -23.90 4.82
N HIS A 90 -2.51 -24.92 5.54
CA HIS A 90 -2.73 -26.31 5.18
C HIS A 90 -4.18 -26.77 5.37
N ASN A 91 -4.83 -26.29 6.43
CA ASN A 91 -6.22 -26.63 6.75
C ASN A 91 -7.24 -25.68 6.12
N ARG A 92 -6.79 -24.59 5.47
CA ARG A 92 -7.61 -23.61 4.72
C ARG A 92 -8.58 -22.83 5.59
N ASN A 93 -8.23 -22.61 6.85
CA ASN A 93 -9.08 -21.86 7.77
C ASN A 93 -8.79 -20.35 7.75
N GLY A 94 -7.69 -19.91 7.10
CA GLY A 94 -7.27 -18.51 6.99
C GLY A 94 -6.71 -17.95 8.30
N ARG A 95 -6.24 -18.79 9.20
CA ARG A 95 -5.57 -18.45 10.47
C ARG A 95 -4.22 -19.12 10.51
N VAL A 96 -3.30 -18.56 11.26
CA VAL A 96 -2.00 -19.20 11.50
C VAL A 96 -2.13 -20.21 12.61
N ASP A 97 -1.92 -21.46 12.31
CA ASP A 97 -1.97 -22.57 13.27
C ASP A 97 -0.58 -23.15 13.54
N GLU A 98 -0.48 -23.96 14.58
CA GLU A 98 0.75 -24.65 14.93
C GLU A 98 1.20 -25.56 13.76
N GLY A 99 2.45 -25.41 13.34
CA GLY A 99 3.02 -26.15 12.19
C GLY A 99 2.79 -25.48 10.84
N GLU A 100 2.14 -24.32 10.77
CA GLU A 100 1.99 -23.54 9.55
C GLU A 100 3.07 -22.45 9.46
N PRO A 101 4.03 -22.58 8.51
CA PRO A 101 5.12 -21.62 8.43
C PRO A 101 4.67 -20.28 7.88
N ILE A 102 5.08 -19.21 8.54
CA ILE A 102 5.01 -17.83 7.99
C ILE A 102 6.08 -17.74 6.90
N LEU A 103 5.66 -17.43 5.68
CA LEU A 103 6.52 -17.33 4.51
C LEU A 103 7.11 -15.94 4.34
N ARG A 104 6.32 -14.92 4.69
CA ARG A 104 6.73 -13.53 4.58
C ARG A 104 5.88 -12.63 5.48
N THR A 105 6.52 -11.57 5.95
CA THR A 105 5.88 -10.48 6.69
C THR A 105 6.15 -9.17 5.99
N LEU A 106 5.15 -8.28 5.94
CA LEU A 106 5.27 -6.92 5.40
C LEU A 106 4.75 -5.92 6.42
N HIS A 107 5.36 -4.74 6.46
CA HIS A 107 4.90 -3.65 7.31
C HIS A 107 4.15 -2.60 6.49
N ILE A 108 3.04 -2.11 7.03
CA ILE A 108 2.27 -0.99 6.48
C ILE A 108 2.57 0.24 7.33
N ALA A 109 2.92 1.37 6.69
CA ALA A 109 3.12 2.62 7.42
C ALA A 109 1.81 3.05 8.12
N SER A 110 1.91 3.54 9.34
CA SER A 110 0.77 3.84 10.23
C SER A 110 -0.25 4.85 9.68
N THR A 111 0.14 5.68 8.70
CA THR A 111 -0.74 6.64 8.01
C THR A 111 -1.67 6.00 6.99
N TYR A 112 -1.42 4.75 6.63
CA TYR A 112 -2.19 4.01 5.63
C TYR A 112 -2.76 2.73 6.21
N SER A 113 -3.89 2.30 5.66
CA SER A 113 -4.49 0.99 5.93
C SER A 113 -5.12 0.44 4.67
N TRP A 114 -5.24 -0.88 4.58
CA TRP A 114 -5.99 -1.54 3.54
C TRP A 114 -7.30 -2.04 4.09
N HIS A 115 -8.40 -1.74 3.43
CA HIS A 115 -9.70 -2.34 3.72
C HIS A 115 -9.97 -3.46 2.73
N TRP A 116 -10.15 -4.70 3.22
CA TRP A 116 -10.48 -5.86 2.41
C TRP A 116 -11.99 -6.08 2.35
N SER A 117 -12.60 -5.80 1.21
CA SER A 117 -14.01 -6.05 0.94
C SER A 117 -14.15 -7.22 -0.03
N ASN A 118 -14.79 -8.31 0.38
CA ASN A 118 -14.96 -9.50 -0.43
C ASN A 118 -16.36 -10.12 -0.24
N PHE A 119 -16.76 -10.93 -1.22
CA PHE A 119 -18.10 -11.52 -1.26
C PHE A 119 -18.42 -12.40 -0.04
N ARG A 120 -17.41 -13.06 0.54
CA ARG A 120 -17.59 -13.97 1.68
C ARG A 120 -17.39 -13.33 3.04
N ALA A 121 -17.13 -12.04 3.09
CA ALA A 121 -16.82 -11.26 4.31
C ALA A 121 -15.68 -11.86 5.16
N GLN A 122 -14.69 -12.50 4.50
CA GLN A 122 -13.52 -13.08 5.15
C GLN A 122 -12.47 -11.99 5.47
N ASN A 123 -11.68 -12.22 6.52
CA ASN A 123 -10.62 -11.31 6.96
C ASN A 123 -9.28 -11.57 6.24
N HIS A 124 -9.19 -12.65 5.46
CA HIS A 124 -8.01 -13.08 4.73
C HIS A 124 -8.30 -13.25 3.24
N ILE A 125 -7.25 -13.39 2.44
CA ILE A 125 -7.33 -13.89 1.08
C ILE A 125 -6.44 -15.14 0.95
N SER A 126 -6.95 -16.17 0.28
CA SER A 126 -6.23 -17.44 0.11
C SER A 126 -6.13 -17.81 -1.37
N PHE A 127 -4.95 -18.30 -1.76
CA PHE A 127 -4.66 -18.84 -3.09
C PHE A 127 -4.50 -20.36 -3.02
N LYS A 128 -5.19 -21.07 -3.91
CA LYS A 128 -5.07 -22.52 -4.08
C LYS A 128 -3.78 -22.89 -4.82
N SER A 129 -3.43 -24.17 -4.78
CA SER A 129 -2.31 -24.75 -5.54
C SER A 129 -2.39 -24.54 -7.06
N ASN A 130 -3.54 -24.20 -7.63
CA ASN A 130 -3.70 -23.83 -9.04
C ASN A 130 -3.65 -22.31 -9.29
N GLY A 131 -3.33 -21.51 -8.26
CA GLY A 131 -3.25 -20.06 -8.32
C GLY A 131 -4.59 -19.31 -8.36
N MET A 132 -5.72 -19.99 -8.22
CA MET A 132 -7.03 -19.36 -8.07
C MET A 132 -7.30 -19.02 -6.60
N THR A 133 -8.14 -18.02 -6.35
CA THR A 133 -8.62 -17.76 -4.99
C THR A 133 -9.68 -18.78 -4.57
N HIS A 134 -9.92 -18.91 -3.26
CA HIS A 134 -11.00 -19.76 -2.70
C HIS A 134 -12.38 -19.07 -2.80
N SER A 135 -12.75 -18.56 -3.96
CA SER A 135 -13.95 -17.71 -4.17
C SER A 135 -13.88 -16.42 -3.33
N LEU A 136 -12.67 -15.96 -3.06
CA LEU A 136 -12.36 -14.72 -2.35
C LEU A 136 -12.02 -13.63 -3.36
N ASN A 137 -12.96 -13.37 -4.29
CA ASN A 137 -12.87 -12.18 -5.13
C ASN A 137 -13.34 -10.97 -4.34
N GLY A 138 -12.69 -9.83 -4.56
CA GLY A 138 -13.00 -8.62 -3.82
C GLY A 138 -12.10 -7.47 -4.18
N THR A 139 -12.15 -6.44 -3.35
CA THR A 139 -11.42 -5.20 -3.56
C THR A 139 -10.65 -4.83 -2.30
N PHE A 140 -9.36 -4.61 -2.45
CA PHE A 140 -8.54 -3.93 -1.46
C PHE A 140 -8.62 -2.43 -1.72
N THR A 141 -9.06 -1.67 -0.73
CA THR A 141 -9.08 -0.22 -0.78
C THR A 141 -7.96 0.33 0.10
N LEU A 142 -7.03 1.07 -0.49
CA LEU A 142 -6.01 1.81 0.27
C LEU A 142 -6.68 3.06 0.85
N CYS A 143 -6.63 3.16 2.15
CA CYS A 143 -7.16 4.28 2.90
C CYS A 143 -6.01 5.07 3.51
N ARG A 144 -6.10 6.39 3.39
CA ARG A 144 -5.30 7.33 4.17
C ARG A 144 -6.24 7.98 5.17
N GLU A 145 -6.07 7.65 6.44
CA GLU A 145 -7.06 7.98 7.48
C GLU A 145 -8.44 7.41 7.11
N ALA A 146 -9.44 8.23 6.88
CA ALA A 146 -10.80 7.84 6.47
C ALA A 146 -11.05 7.99 4.95
N THR A 147 -10.05 8.38 4.15
CA THR A 147 -10.22 8.67 2.73
C THR A 147 -9.67 7.55 1.86
N ALA A 148 -10.49 6.97 0.99
CA ALA A 148 -10.07 6.00 0.00
C ALA A 148 -9.25 6.67 -1.10
N VAL A 149 -8.02 6.18 -1.36
CA VAL A 149 -7.08 6.82 -2.30
C VAL A 149 -6.73 5.94 -3.50
N ARG A 150 -6.73 4.61 -3.35
CA ARG A 150 -6.44 3.63 -4.41
C ARG A 150 -7.20 2.35 -4.17
N SER A 151 -7.41 1.56 -5.22
CA SER A 151 -8.03 0.23 -5.10
C SER A 151 -7.30 -0.82 -5.94
N ILE A 152 -7.31 -2.05 -5.45
CA ILE A 152 -6.84 -3.25 -6.15
C ILE A 152 -7.99 -4.24 -6.16
N VAL A 153 -8.47 -4.59 -7.34
CA VAL A 153 -9.49 -5.63 -7.51
C VAL A 153 -8.81 -6.98 -7.75
N VAL A 154 -9.25 -7.99 -7.01
CA VAL A 154 -8.81 -9.38 -7.17
C VAL A 154 -9.99 -10.21 -7.65
N ASN A 155 -9.83 -10.92 -8.76
CA ASN A 155 -10.85 -11.81 -9.27
C ASN A 155 -10.65 -13.27 -8.79
N VAL A 156 -11.63 -14.14 -9.03
CA VAL A 156 -11.58 -15.56 -8.64
C VAL A 156 -10.37 -16.29 -9.25
N ALA A 157 -9.93 -15.91 -10.45
CA ALA A 157 -8.74 -16.48 -11.08
C ALA A 157 -7.41 -16.03 -10.42
N GLY A 158 -7.47 -15.21 -9.37
CA GLY A 158 -6.30 -14.68 -8.66
C GLY A 158 -5.54 -13.60 -9.43
N ARG A 159 -6.19 -12.98 -10.43
CA ARG A 159 -5.62 -11.84 -11.16
C ARG A 159 -5.95 -10.55 -10.43
N THR A 160 -4.97 -9.67 -10.36
CA THR A 160 -5.10 -8.35 -9.76
C THR A 160 -5.23 -7.28 -10.82
N ARG A 161 -6.01 -6.24 -10.55
CA ARG A 161 -6.18 -5.05 -11.38
C ARG A 161 -6.18 -3.82 -10.50
N LEU A 162 -5.44 -2.79 -10.88
CA LEU A 162 -5.57 -1.46 -10.28
C LEU A 162 -6.88 -0.82 -10.71
N ASP A 163 -7.50 -0.12 -9.76
CA ASP A 163 -8.74 0.61 -9.99
C ASP A 163 -8.74 1.91 -9.19
N THR A 164 -9.66 2.81 -9.54
CA THR A 164 -9.97 3.97 -8.70
C THR A 164 -11.00 3.58 -7.65
N PRO A 165 -10.89 4.08 -6.41
CA PRO A 165 -11.94 3.85 -5.42
C PRO A 165 -13.28 4.39 -5.96
N ASN A 166 -14.35 3.61 -5.77
CA ASN A 166 -15.70 4.07 -6.05
C ASN A 166 -16.22 4.91 -4.86
N ASP A 167 -17.32 5.66 -5.09
CA ASP A 167 -17.93 6.54 -4.07
C ASP A 167 -18.40 5.77 -2.80
N ASN A 168 -18.59 4.46 -2.90
CA ASN A 168 -18.99 3.58 -1.80
C ASN A 168 -17.79 2.84 -1.16
N ALA A 169 -16.56 3.18 -1.52
CA ALA A 169 -15.37 2.55 -0.96
C ALA A 169 -15.28 2.87 0.54
N ARG A 170 -15.28 1.82 1.35
CA ARG A 170 -15.22 1.94 2.82
C ARG A 170 -13.78 1.92 3.29
N CYS A 171 -13.50 2.78 4.28
CA CYS A 171 -12.25 2.85 5.00
C CYS A 171 -12.40 2.49 6.50
N GLU A 172 -13.60 2.09 6.90
CA GLU A 172 -13.96 1.68 8.26
C GLU A 172 -14.16 0.17 8.35
#